data_8dd4453b6e38e85fccbdcfd3d9442888
#
_entry.id   8dd4453b6e38e85fccbdcfd3d9442888
#
_cell.length_a   1.000
_cell.length_b   1.000
_cell.length_c   1.000
_cell.angle_alpha   90.00
_cell.angle_beta   90.00
_cell.angle_gamma   90.00
#
_symmetry.space_group_name_H-M   'P 1'
#
loop_
_entity.id
_entity.type
_entity.pdbx_description
1 polymer ?
#
loop_
_entity_poly.entity_id
_entity_poly.type
_entity_poly.pdbx_seq_one_letter_code
_entity_poly.pdbx_strand_id
1 'polypeptide(L)'
;NIHMPDHSVDYCSGCRVCNEVCPTGVKIAEINARARADITREQGIPLRNRLLGRNELLGKVGSIAPALANFALHNPVSRVLAEAVMGIAKEAPLPHWSTSGTFGDWFTATKAERLRSPQKVVYYHGCATMYYEPFIGKAAVAVLEHNGFEVIVPPQNCCGLPLLSNGEFDAARTYHKNNVAHLSGYARGGYPIVGTSTSCTLTLKEEAPELLDMEDSSTVALKMGTWDIFEWLREL
;
A
#
# COMPACT_ATOMS: atom_id res chain seq x y z
N ASN A 1 18.18 20.72 17.04
CA ASN A 1 18.97 19.88 16.11
C ASN A 1 19.33 18.58 16.83
N ILE A 2 18.52 17.55 16.63
CA ILE A 2 18.85 16.19 17.08
C ILE A 2 19.64 15.58 15.92
N HIS A 3 20.96 15.71 15.97
CA HIS A 3 21.83 14.87 15.15
C HIS A 3 21.75 13.47 15.72
N MET A 4 21.12 12.56 15.01
CA MET A 4 21.16 11.13 15.31
C MET A 4 22.45 10.54 14.72
N PRO A 5 23.51 10.37 15.52
CA PRO A 5 24.81 9.93 15.01
C PRO A 5 24.86 8.46 14.63
N ASP A 6 23.83 7.69 14.95
CA ASP A 6 23.85 6.23 14.89
C ASP A 6 22.93 5.62 13.81
N HIS A 7 22.29 6.44 12.97
CA HIS A 7 21.33 6.00 11.94
C HIS A 7 20.23 5.07 12.47
N SER A 8 19.91 5.08 13.77
CA SER A 8 18.96 4.16 14.40
C SER A 8 17.55 4.25 13.78
N VAL A 9 17.17 5.43 13.29
CA VAL A 9 15.88 5.64 12.59
C VAL A 9 15.83 4.84 11.28
N ASP A 10 16.95 4.56 10.63
CA ASP A 10 16.99 3.81 9.37
C ASP A 10 16.62 2.34 9.56
N TYR A 11 16.80 1.79 10.76
CA TYR A 11 16.44 0.43 11.10
C TYR A 11 14.97 0.27 11.52
N CYS A 12 14.23 1.35 11.71
CA CYS A 12 12.82 1.29 12.05
C CYS A 12 11.99 0.88 10.83
N SER A 13 11.37 -0.29 10.89
CA SER A 13 10.47 -0.80 9.84
C SER A 13 9.03 -0.25 9.92
N GLY A 14 8.70 0.51 10.97
CA GLY A 14 7.34 1.00 11.20
C GLY A 14 6.35 -0.08 11.65
N CYS A 15 6.82 -1.23 12.16
CA CYS A 15 5.95 -2.35 12.54
C CYS A 15 5.05 -2.08 13.76
N ARG A 16 5.22 -0.96 14.46
CA ARG A 16 4.41 -0.49 15.60
C ARG A 16 4.40 -1.39 16.84
N VAL A 17 5.16 -2.50 16.86
CA VAL A 17 5.25 -3.36 18.05
C VAL A 17 5.66 -2.57 19.29
N CYS A 18 6.55 -1.59 19.16
CA CYS A 18 6.96 -0.71 20.25
C CYS A 18 5.80 0.14 20.81
N ASN A 19 4.81 0.48 20.02
CA ASN A 19 3.61 1.19 20.48
C ASN A 19 2.74 0.27 21.34
N GLU A 20 2.53 -0.97 20.88
CA GLU A 20 1.67 -1.97 21.54
C GLU A 20 2.22 -2.42 22.90
N VAL A 21 3.55 -2.56 23.00
CA VAL A 21 4.19 -3.01 24.23
C VAL A 21 4.56 -1.88 25.18
N CYS A 22 4.36 -0.62 24.80
CA CYS A 22 4.74 0.52 25.61
C CYS A 22 3.76 0.69 26.80
N PRO A 23 4.22 0.55 28.05
CA PRO A 23 3.34 0.64 29.21
C PRO A 23 2.82 2.08 29.45
N THR A 24 3.46 3.08 28.86
CA THR A 24 3.09 4.50 28.96
C THR A 24 2.33 4.99 27.73
N GLY A 25 2.06 4.14 26.74
CA GLY A 25 1.33 4.47 25.52
C GLY A 25 2.06 5.43 24.56
N VAL A 26 3.39 5.50 24.63
CA VAL A 26 4.18 6.34 23.73
C VAL A 26 4.17 5.76 22.32
N LYS A 27 3.81 6.59 21.34
CA LYS A 27 3.76 6.22 19.92
C LYS A 27 5.15 6.34 19.27
N ILE A 28 6.03 5.40 19.60
CA ILE A 28 7.44 5.42 19.20
C ILE A 28 7.61 5.30 17.68
N ALA A 29 6.78 4.50 17.02
CA ALA A 29 6.85 4.33 15.56
C ALA A 29 6.53 5.64 14.83
N GLU A 30 5.55 6.40 15.30
CA GLU A 30 5.17 7.70 14.75
C GLU A 30 6.25 8.76 14.99
N ILE A 31 6.88 8.76 16.18
CA ILE A 31 8.01 9.64 16.47
C ILE A 31 9.16 9.35 15.48
N ASN A 32 9.51 8.09 15.27
CA ASN A 32 10.54 7.68 14.32
C ASN A 32 10.18 8.06 12.87
N ALA A 33 8.91 7.90 12.47
CA ALA A 33 8.47 8.28 11.13
C ALA A 33 8.56 9.80 10.91
N ARG A 34 8.17 10.62 11.90
CA ARG A 34 8.32 12.08 11.83
C ARG A 34 9.80 12.50 11.82
N ALA A 35 10.64 11.91 12.67
CA ALA A 35 12.08 12.17 12.66
C ALA A 35 12.71 11.84 11.29
N ARG A 36 12.31 10.71 10.68
CA ARG A 36 12.74 10.36 9.31
C ARG A 36 12.27 11.37 8.28
N ALA A 37 11.04 11.88 8.39
CA ALA A 37 10.53 12.90 7.49
C ALA A 37 11.33 14.21 7.59
N ASP A 38 11.77 14.61 8.80
CA ASP A 38 12.60 15.78 8.99
C ASP A 38 13.99 15.57 8.39
N ILE A 39 14.64 14.42 8.62
CA ILE A 39 15.91 14.05 7.99
C ILE A 39 15.77 14.07 6.45
N THR A 40 14.71 13.48 5.91
CA THR A 40 14.45 13.45 4.46
C THR A 40 14.28 14.86 3.89
N ARG A 41 13.64 15.77 4.62
CA ARG A 41 13.45 17.16 4.20
C ARG A 41 14.78 17.92 4.17
N GLU A 42 15.68 17.67 5.12
CA GLU A 42 16.97 18.36 5.22
C GLU A 42 18.03 17.78 4.28
N GLN A 43 18.10 16.46 4.15
CA GLN A 43 19.19 15.76 3.48
C GLN A 43 18.79 15.13 2.14
N GLY A 44 17.47 15.06 1.85
CA GLY A 44 16.93 14.31 0.73
C GLY A 44 16.91 12.80 1.00
N ILE A 45 16.51 12.03 -0.02
CA ILE A 45 16.50 10.56 0.05
C ILE A 45 17.38 9.95 -1.04
N PRO A 46 18.03 8.83 -0.75
CA PRO A 46 18.78 8.08 -1.76
C PRO A 46 17.91 7.72 -2.98
N LEU A 47 18.51 7.75 -4.18
CA LEU A 47 17.79 7.42 -5.43
C LEU A 47 17.10 6.05 -5.35
N ARG A 48 17.77 5.06 -4.76
CA ARG A 48 17.21 3.73 -4.48
C ARG A 48 15.86 3.82 -3.75
N ASN A 49 15.82 4.54 -2.64
CA ASN A 49 14.63 4.66 -1.80
C ASN A 49 13.51 5.41 -2.54
N ARG A 50 13.87 6.45 -3.31
CA ARG A 50 12.93 7.18 -4.15
C ARG A 50 12.29 6.28 -5.21
N LEU A 51 13.06 5.44 -5.88
CA LEU A 51 12.55 4.50 -6.88
C LEU A 51 11.69 3.41 -6.23
N LEU A 52 12.19 2.74 -5.20
CA LEU A 52 11.46 1.68 -4.50
C LEU A 52 10.20 2.18 -3.78
N GLY A 53 10.18 3.45 -3.36
CA GLY A 53 8.97 4.08 -2.78
C GLY A 53 7.84 4.29 -3.78
N ARG A 54 8.11 4.28 -5.09
CA ARG A 54 7.11 4.51 -6.15
C ARG A 54 6.54 3.20 -6.71
N ASN A 55 6.13 2.30 -5.83
CA ASN A 55 5.63 0.95 -6.20
C ASN A 55 4.51 0.96 -7.24
N GLU A 56 3.60 1.93 -7.18
CA GLU A 56 2.53 2.05 -8.17
C GLU A 56 3.07 2.40 -9.57
N LEU A 57 4.00 3.35 -9.64
CA LEU A 57 4.65 3.72 -10.90
C LEU A 57 5.45 2.56 -11.48
N LEU A 58 6.25 1.89 -10.64
CA LEU A 58 7.01 0.71 -11.06
C LEU A 58 6.08 -0.41 -11.51
N GLY A 59 4.98 -0.64 -10.78
CA GLY A 59 3.95 -1.60 -11.15
C GLY A 59 3.38 -1.32 -12.54
N LYS A 60 2.94 -0.09 -12.78
CA LYS A 60 2.39 0.35 -14.08
C LYS A 60 3.39 0.16 -15.21
N VAL A 61 4.61 0.66 -15.05
CA VAL A 61 5.64 0.60 -16.10
C VAL A 61 6.04 -0.84 -16.41
N GLY A 62 6.30 -1.66 -15.39
CA GLY A 62 6.70 -3.06 -15.60
C GLY A 62 5.58 -3.94 -16.16
N SER A 63 4.32 -3.57 -15.93
CA SER A 63 3.17 -4.31 -16.51
C SER A 63 2.95 -4.07 -18.00
N ILE A 64 3.63 -3.08 -18.62
CA ILE A 64 3.58 -2.86 -20.07
C ILE A 64 4.28 -4.03 -20.80
N ALA A 65 5.42 -4.49 -20.27
CA ALA A 65 6.19 -5.61 -20.85
C ALA A 65 6.73 -6.50 -19.71
N PRO A 66 5.86 -7.27 -19.00
CA PRO A 66 6.21 -7.92 -17.74
C PRO A 66 7.32 -8.97 -17.91
N ALA A 67 7.37 -9.69 -19.01
CA ALA A 67 8.42 -10.67 -19.27
C ALA A 67 9.80 -9.99 -19.38
N LEU A 68 9.88 -8.86 -20.08
CA LEU A 68 11.12 -8.09 -20.23
C LEU A 68 11.51 -7.43 -18.89
N ALA A 69 10.56 -6.87 -18.16
CA ALA A 69 10.79 -6.28 -16.85
C ALA A 69 11.31 -7.32 -15.85
N ASN A 70 10.71 -8.51 -15.81
CA ASN A 70 11.15 -9.61 -14.98
C ASN A 70 12.55 -10.09 -15.37
N PHE A 71 12.83 -10.25 -16.69
CA PHE A 71 14.16 -10.60 -17.14
C PHE A 71 15.22 -9.57 -16.71
N ALA A 72 14.95 -8.28 -16.94
CA ALA A 72 15.86 -7.20 -16.58
C ALA A 72 16.11 -7.13 -15.07
N LEU A 73 15.07 -7.38 -14.24
CA LEU A 73 15.18 -7.28 -12.78
C LEU A 73 15.86 -8.50 -12.13
N HIS A 74 15.73 -9.68 -12.73
CA HIS A 74 16.22 -10.94 -12.15
C HIS A 74 17.45 -11.52 -12.85
N ASN A 75 17.94 -10.89 -13.91
CA ASN A 75 19.17 -11.31 -14.57
C ASN A 75 20.38 -11.11 -13.63
N PRO A 76 21.29 -12.09 -13.50
CA PRO A 76 22.46 -11.96 -12.62
C PRO A 76 23.33 -10.73 -12.89
N VAL A 77 23.50 -10.34 -14.14
CA VAL A 77 24.32 -9.17 -14.51
C VAL A 77 23.66 -7.88 -14.04
N SER A 78 22.34 -7.72 -14.26
CA SER A 78 21.60 -6.54 -13.80
C SER A 78 21.56 -6.46 -12.27
N ARG A 79 21.52 -7.61 -11.59
CA ARG A 79 21.56 -7.67 -10.12
C ARG A 79 22.89 -7.17 -9.56
N VAL A 80 24.01 -7.60 -10.12
CA VAL A 80 25.35 -7.10 -9.75
C VAL A 80 25.47 -5.61 -10.03
N LEU A 81 24.95 -5.14 -11.16
CA LEU A 81 24.96 -3.71 -11.49
C LEU A 81 24.08 -2.90 -10.52
N ALA A 82 22.89 -3.40 -10.17
CA ALA A 82 21.99 -2.76 -9.21
C ALA A 82 22.61 -2.67 -7.81
N GLU A 83 23.36 -3.68 -7.40
CA GLU A 83 24.13 -3.64 -6.14
C GLU A 83 25.23 -2.59 -6.19
N ALA A 84 26.02 -2.56 -7.24
CA ALA A 84 27.13 -1.63 -7.38
C ALA A 84 26.70 -0.17 -7.49
N VAL A 85 25.61 0.13 -8.20
CA VAL A 85 25.15 1.50 -8.49
C VAL A 85 24.14 2.02 -7.45
N MET A 86 23.21 1.17 -7.03
CA MET A 86 22.10 1.56 -6.16
C MET A 86 22.19 0.98 -4.74
N GLY A 87 23.14 0.08 -4.47
CA GLY A 87 23.25 -0.60 -3.19
C GLY A 87 22.08 -1.53 -2.88
N ILE A 88 21.42 -2.09 -3.92
CA ILE A 88 20.39 -3.11 -3.77
C ILE A 88 21.09 -4.46 -3.79
N ALA A 89 21.14 -5.15 -2.66
CA ALA A 89 21.81 -6.44 -2.54
C ALA A 89 21.34 -7.40 -3.66
N LYS A 90 22.26 -8.06 -4.32
CA LYS A 90 21.95 -8.97 -5.45
C LYS A 90 21.11 -10.18 -5.02
N GLU A 91 21.15 -10.54 -3.73
CA GLU A 91 20.33 -11.60 -3.12
C GLU A 91 18.95 -11.12 -2.67
N ALA A 92 18.69 -9.79 -2.65
CA ALA A 92 17.41 -9.27 -2.16
C ALA A 92 16.24 -9.80 -3.00
N PRO A 93 15.17 -10.33 -2.40
CA PRO A 93 14.00 -10.76 -3.15
C PRO A 93 13.34 -9.51 -3.76
N LEU A 94 13.16 -9.53 -5.09
CA LEU A 94 12.43 -8.48 -5.79
C LEU A 94 11.14 -9.06 -6.36
N PRO A 95 10.06 -8.27 -6.46
CA PRO A 95 8.77 -8.76 -6.95
C PRO A 95 8.85 -9.12 -8.44
N HIS A 96 7.99 -10.06 -8.85
CA HIS A 96 7.77 -10.39 -10.24
C HIS A 96 6.47 -9.76 -10.73
N TRP A 97 6.51 -9.06 -11.86
CA TRP A 97 5.28 -8.63 -12.52
C TRP A 97 4.52 -9.83 -13.06
N SER A 98 3.20 -9.80 -12.88
CA SER A 98 2.33 -10.85 -13.43
C SER A 98 2.38 -10.85 -14.96
N THR A 99 2.72 -11.99 -15.53
CA THR A 99 2.70 -12.21 -16.99
C THR A 99 1.31 -12.59 -17.52
N SER A 100 0.36 -12.87 -16.63
CA SER A 100 -1.04 -13.18 -16.96
C SER A 100 -1.97 -11.95 -16.95
N GLY A 101 -1.40 -10.75 -17.01
CA GLY A 101 -2.14 -9.48 -16.90
C GLY A 101 -2.30 -8.99 -15.47
N THR A 102 -2.84 -7.79 -15.32
CA THR A 102 -3.09 -7.17 -14.02
C THR A 102 -4.40 -7.68 -13.40
N PHE A 103 -4.58 -7.44 -12.09
CA PHE A 103 -5.87 -7.69 -11.44
C PHE A 103 -7.00 -6.87 -12.09
N GLY A 104 -6.72 -5.60 -12.45
CA GLY A 104 -7.69 -4.71 -13.07
C GLY A 104 -8.16 -5.20 -14.45
N ASP A 105 -7.25 -5.73 -15.27
CA ASP A 105 -7.59 -6.33 -16.57
C ASP A 105 -8.52 -7.51 -16.38
N TRP A 106 -8.19 -8.42 -15.47
CA TRP A 106 -9.02 -9.58 -15.17
C TRP A 106 -10.39 -9.17 -14.61
N PHE A 107 -10.46 -8.25 -13.66
CA PHE A 107 -11.71 -7.80 -13.06
C PHE A 107 -12.64 -7.16 -14.09
N THR A 108 -12.08 -6.38 -15.01
CA THR A 108 -12.81 -5.74 -16.10
C THR A 108 -13.32 -6.77 -17.12
N ALA A 109 -12.47 -7.71 -17.52
CA ALA A 109 -12.83 -8.76 -18.49
C ALA A 109 -13.95 -9.68 -17.99
N THR A 110 -13.99 -9.95 -16.67
CA THR A 110 -14.99 -10.83 -16.06
C THR A 110 -16.20 -10.09 -15.46
N LYS A 111 -16.34 -8.80 -15.74
CA LYS A 111 -17.39 -7.93 -15.15
C LYS A 111 -18.82 -8.44 -15.36
N ALA A 112 -19.11 -9.05 -16.52
CA ALA A 112 -20.42 -9.59 -16.86
C ALA A 112 -20.79 -10.84 -16.04
N GLU A 113 -19.78 -11.55 -15.54
CA GLU A 113 -19.92 -12.80 -14.78
C GLU A 113 -19.98 -12.55 -13.26
N ARG A 114 -19.74 -11.30 -12.81
CA ARG A 114 -19.70 -10.94 -11.40
C ARG A 114 -21.08 -11.00 -10.75
N LEU A 115 -21.10 -11.42 -9.48
CA LEU A 115 -22.31 -11.43 -8.67
C LEU A 115 -22.94 -10.04 -8.63
N ARG A 116 -24.26 -9.98 -8.79
CA ARG A 116 -25.06 -8.79 -8.53
C ARG A 116 -25.86 -9.00 -7.26
N SER A 117 -25.72 -8.09 -6.31
CA SER A 117 -26.36 -8.20 -5.00
C SER A 117 -26.75 -6.80 -4.47
N PRO A 118 -27.82 -6.70 -3.67
CA PRO A 118 -28.11 -5.48 -2.92
C PRO A 118 -27.02 -5.20 -1.85
N GLN A 119 -26.38 -6.26 -1.35
CA GLN A 119 -25.24 -6.14 -0.43
C GLN A 119 -23.97 -5.90 -1.22
N LYS A 120 -23.28 -4.80 -0.94
CA LYS A 120 -22.11 -4.38 -1.71
C LYS A 120 -20.90 -4.16 -0.81
N VAL A 121 -19.73 -4.48 -1.34
CA VAL A 121 -18.45 -4.27 -0.70
C VAL A 121 -17.47 -3.62 -1.68
N VAL A 122 -16.70 -2.67 -1.21
CA VAL A 122 -15.60 -2.07 -1.99
C VAL A 122 -14.33 -2.85 -1.71
N TYR A 123 -13.68 -3.34 -2.75
CA TYR A 123 -12.40 -4.03 -2.62
C TYR A 123 -11.24 -3.07 -2.89
N TYR A 124 -10.40 -2.89 -1.87
CA TYR A 124 -9.15 -2.17 -1.97
C TYR A 124 -8.00 -3.15 -2.24
N HIS A 125 -7.55 -3.22 -3.50
CA HIS A 125 -6.58 -4.22 -3.95
C HIS A 125 -5.11 -3.88 -3.60
N GLY A 126 -4.78 -2.58 -3.47
CA GLY A 126 -3.40 -2.15 -3.32
C GLY A 126 -2.52 -2.42 -4.55
N CYS A 127 -1.25 -1.98 -4.53
CA CYS A 127 -0.36 -2.12 -5.69
C CYS A 127 0.19 -3.54 -5.86
N ALA A 128 0.41 -4.30 -4.78
CA ALA A 128 0.92 -5.67 -4.87
C ALA A 128 -0.06 -6.57 -5.63
N THR A 129 -1.31 -6.59 -5.22
CA THR A 129 -2.37 -7.36 -5.87
C THR A 129 -2.62 -6.89 -7.31
N MET A 130 -2.54 -5.58 -7.56
CA MET A 130 -2.78 -5.05 -8.92
C MET A 130 -1.76 -5.57 -9.92
N TYR A 131 -0.46 -5.57 -9.59
CA TYR A 131 0.62 -5.73 -10.57
C TYR A 131 1.43 -7.01 -10.43
N TYR A 132 1.58 -7.54 -9.21
CA TYR A 132 2.49 -8.63 -8.91
C TYR A 132 1.76 -9.93 -8.57
N GLU A 133 0.69 -9.85 -7.77
CA GLU A 133 -0.03 -11.00 -7.21
C GLU A 133 -1.54 -10.94 -7.48
N PRO A 134 -1.98 -10.86 -8.76
CA PRO A 134 -3.40 -10.74 -9.10
C PRO A 134 -4.24 -11.93 -8.61
N PHE A 135 -3.64 -13.08 -8.37
CA PHE A 135 -4.32 -14.26 -7.83
C PHE A 135 -4.90 -14.01 -6.44
N ILE A 136 -4.27 -13.16 -5.61
CA ILE A 136 -4.81 -12.77 -4.29
C ILE A 136 -6.12 -12.00 -4.47
N GLY A 137 -6.16 -11.03 -5.38
CA GLY A 137 -7.38 -10.27 -5.67
C GLY A 137 -8.49 -11.14 -6.24
N LYS A 138 -8.14 -12.09 -7.12
CA LYS A 138 -9.11 -13.06 -7.66
C LYS A 138 -9.73 -13.92 -6.56
N ALA A 139 -8.91 -14.42 -5.63
CA ALA A 139 -9.38 -15.18 -4.48
C ALA A 139 -10.24 -14.34 -3.54
N ALA A 140 -9.84 -13.09 -3.26
CA ALA A 140 -10.62 -12.18 -2.43
C ALA A 140 -12.01 -11.91 -3.03
N VAL A 141 -12.08 -11.62 -4.33
CA VAL A 141 -13.37 -11.43 -5.02
C VAL A 141 -14.23 -12.68 -4.93
N ALA A 142 -13.66 -13.87 -5.16
CA ALA A 142 -14.39 -15.12 -5.05
C ALA A 142 -14.96 -15.37 -3.63
N VAL A 143 -14.17 -15.07 -2.59
CA VAL A 143 -14.61 -15.18 -1.19
C VAL A 143 -15.74 -14.20 -0.88
N LEU A 144 -15.62 -12.95 -1.29
CA LEU A 144 -16.63 -11.92 -1.06
C LEU A 144 -17.93 -12.23 -1.79
N GLU A 145 -17.87 -12.65 -3.06
CA GLU A 145 -19.03 -13.07 -3.83
C GLU A 145 -19.68 -14.34 -3.28
N HIS A 146 -18.88 -15.29 -2.79
CA HIS A 146 -19.39 -16.50 -2.13
C HIS A 146 -20.21 -16.17 -0.86
N ASN A 147 -19.83 -15.11 -0.16
CA ASN A 147 -20.57 -14.60 0.99
C ASN A 147 -21.73 -13.66 0.61
N GLY A 148 -22.08 -13.58 -0.66
CA GLY A 148 -23.27 -12.87 -1.13
C GLY A 148 -23.08 -11.39 -1.44
N PHE A 149 -21.84 -10.88 -1.48
CA PHE A 149 -21.58 -9.47 -1.74
C PHE A 149 -21.24 -9.19 -3.21
N GLU A 150 -21.85 -8.18 -3.78
CA GLU A 150 -21.38 -7.57 -5.03
C GLU A 150 -20.09 -6.79 -4.76
N VAL A 151 -19.02 -7.17 -5.45
CA VAL A 151 -17.70 -6.53 -5.29
C VAL A 151 -17.58 -5.34 -6.22
N ILE A 152 -17.27 -4.18 -5.66
CA ILE A 152 -16.99 -2.92 -6.38
C ILE A 152 -15.49 -2.63 -6.28
N VAL A 153 -14.87 -2.33 -7.41
CA VAL A 153 -13.46 -1.89 -7.48
C VAL A 153 -13.42 -0.49 -8.11
N PRO A 154 -13.49 0.57 -7.30
CA PRO A 154 -13.39 1.93 -7.79
C PRO A 154 -11.95 2.31 -8.14
N PRO A 155 -11.71 3.45 -8.81
CA PRO A 155 -10.37 4.01 -8.93
C PRO A 155 -9.73 4.18 -7.56
N GLN A 156 -8.46 3.81 -7.46
CA GLN A 156 -7.70 3.85 -6.21
C GLN A 156 -6.20 3.91 -6.51
N ASN A 157 -5.44 4.41 -5.55
CA ASN A 157 -3.98 4.51 -5.63
C ASN A 157 -3.33 3.54 -4.64
N CYS A 158 -2.01 3.40 -4.71
CA CYS A 158 -1.23 2.81 -3.61
C CYS A 158 -1.58 3.49 -2.28
N CYS A 159 -1.55 2.76 -1.17
CA CYS A 159 -1.83 3.31 0.17
C CYS A 159 -0.84 4.41 0.60
N GLY A 160 0.35 4.44 0.00
CA GLY A 160 1.39 5.40 0.31
C GLY A 160 2.35 4.97 1.42
N LEU A 161 2.21 3.77 1.98
CA LEU A 161 3.10 3.27 3.03
C LEU A 161 4.60 3.36 2.67
N PRO A 162 5.06 2.97 1.47
CA PRO A 162 6.47 3.10 1.11
C PRO A 162 6.97 4.55 1.13
N LEU A 163 6.10 5.52 0.86
CA LEU A 163 6.42 6.94 0.91
C LEU A 163 6.51 7.42 2.37
N LEU A 164 5.55 7.01 3.22
CA LEU A 164 5.60 7.27 4.66
C LEU A 164 6.87 6.69 5.28
N SER A 165 7.20 5.45 4.94
CA SER A 165 8.41 4.77 5.43
C SER A 165 9.71 5.44 4.99
N ASN A 166 9.71 6.15 3.87
CA ASN A 166 10.84 6.93 3.39
C ASN A 166 10.86 8.38 3.91
N GLY A 167 9.85 8.81 4.67
CA GLY A 167 9.72 10.19 5.12
C GLY A 167 9.23 11.16 4.05
N GLU A 168 8.70 10.67 2.91
CA GLU A 168 8.15 11.48 1.82
C GLU A 168 6.68 11.85 2.08
N PHE A 169 6.40 12.55 3.17
CA PHE A 169 5.04 12.82 3.66
C PHE A 169 4.18 13.61 2.66
N ASP A 170 4.75 14.55 1.90
CA ASP A 170 3.97 15.32 0.91
C ASP A 170 3.47 14.44 -0.23
N ALA A 171 4.33 13.53 -0.71
CA ALA A 171 3.94 12.57 -1.72
C ALA A 171 2.92 11.56 -1.18
N ALA A 172 3.10 11.07 0.05
CA ALA A 172 2.15 10.19 0.71
C ALA A 172 0.79 10.88 0.91
N ARG A 173 0.78 12.15 1.29
CA ARG A 173 -0.44 12.97 1.42
C ARG A 173 -1.21 13.06 0.11
N THR A 174 -0.51 13.22 -1.02
CA THR A 174 -1.15 13.23 -2.33
C THR A 174 -1.84 11.91 -2.63
N TYR A 175 -1.18 10.79 -2.38
CA TYR A 175 -1.77 9.45 -2.56
C TYR A 175 -2.97 9.24 -1.65
N HIS A 176 -2.87 9.61 -0.39
CA HIS A 176 -3.97 9.45 0.56
C HIS A 176 -5.17 10.32 0.21
N LYS A 177 -4.97 11.58 -0.16
CA LYS A 177 -6.04 12.48 -0.64
C LYS A 177 -6.80 11.90 -1.83
N ASN A 178 -6.08 11.30 -2.79
CA ASN A 178 -6.72 10.66 -3.93
C ASN A 178 -7.56 9.44 -3.50
N ASN A 179 -7.05 8.61 -2.60
CA ASN A 179 -7.83 7.48 -2.05
C ASN A 179 -9.06 7.99 -1.28
N VAL A 180 -8.92 9.03 -0.46
CA VAL A 180 -10.06 9.66 0.23
C VAL A 180 -11.10 10.17 -0.76
N ALA A 181 -10.68 10.84 -1.83
CA ALA A 181 -11.60 11.37 -2.85
C ALA A 181 -12.39 10.29 -3.56
N HIS A 182 -11.77 9.14 -3.85
CA HIS A 182 -12.44 8.03 -4.56
C HIS A 182 -13.23 7.10 -3.66
N LEU A 183 -12.82 6.91 -2.40
CA LEU A 183 -13.35 5.86 -1.52
C LEU A 183 -14.31 6.37 -0.44
N SER A 184 -14.12 7.61 0.05
CA SER A 184 -14.91 8.12 1.19
C SER A 184 -16.42 8.20 0.92
N GLY A 185 -16.80 8.40 -0.35
CA GLY A 185 -18.21 8.40 -0.75
C GLY A 185 -18.89 7.04 -0.52
N TYR A 186 -18.17 5.95 -0.80
CA TYR A 186 -18.65 4.60 -0.52
C TYR A 186 -18.76 4.34 0.97
N ALA A 187 -17.75 4.72 1.74
CA ALA A 187 -17.76 4.59 3.20
C ALA A 187 -18.94 5.33 3.82
N ARG A 188 -19.20 6.57 3.40
CA ARG A 188 -20.38 7.34 3.84
C ARG A 188 -21.71 6.71 3.41
N GLY A 189 -21.71 6.00 2.30
CA GLY A 189 -22.86 5.21 1.83
C GLY A 189 -23.06 3.89 2.59
N GLY A 190 -22.24 3.61 3.60
CA GLY A 190 -22.34 2.38 4.40
C GLY A 190 -21.70 1.15 3.74
N TYR A 191 -20.95 1.32 2.64
CA TYR A 191 -20.25 0.20 2.00
C TYR A 191 -18.91 -0.02 2.70
N PRO A 192 -18.64 -1.23 3.24
CA PRO A 192 -17.33 -1.55 3.79
C PRO A 192 -16.27 -1.54 2.70
N ILE A 193 -15.10 -1.01 3.03
CA ILE A 193 -13.91 -1.00 2.18
C ILE A 193 -12.95 -2.05 2.71
N VAL A 194 -12.82 -3.15 1.98
CA VAL A 194 -12.11 -4.34 2.45
C VAL A 194 -10.84 -4.54 1.65
N GLY A 195 -9.72 -4.75 2.32
CA GLY A 195 -8.42 -5.02 1.69
C GLY A 195 -7.81 -6.33 2.15
N THR A 196 -6.97 -6.93 1.30
CA THR A 196 -6.25 -8.17 1.58
C THR A 196 -4.82 -7.96 2.08
N SER A 197 -4.36 -6.72 2.09
CA SER A 197 -3.03 -6.35 2.61
C SER A 197 -3.21 -5.58 3.91
N THR A 198 -2.93 -6.21 5.03
CA THR A 198 -3.03 -5.60 6.37
C THR A 198 -2.23 -4.30 6.47
N SER A 199 -1.04 -4.24 5.87
CA SER A 199 -0.25 -3.01 5.82
C SER A 199 -0.97 -1.88 5.09
N CYS A 200 -1.66 -2.19 3.98
CA CYS A 200 -2.40 -1.18 3.22
C CYS A 200 -3.64 -0.69 3.95
N THR A 201 -4.42 -1.60 4.55
CA THR A 201 -5.62 -1.26 5.32
C THR A 201 -5.27 -0.48 6.57
N LEU A 202 -4.21 -0.87 7.29
CA LEU A 202 -3.70 -0.14 8.44
C LEU A 202 -3.23 1.28 8.05
N THR A 203 -2.55 1.41 6.91
CA THR A 203 -2.12 2.73 6.41
C THR A 203 -3.31 3.63 6.11
N LEU A 204 -4.36 3.12 5.45
CA LEU A 204 -5.58 3.90 5.18
C LEU A 204 -6.35 4.24 6.44
N LYS A 205 -6.42 3.30 7.39
CA LYS A 205 -7.22 3.39 8.62
C LYS A 205 -6.55 4.25 9.69
N GLU A 206 -5.24 4.17 9.83
CA GLU A 206 -4.53 4.77 10.96
C GLU A 206 -3.30 5.58 10.58
N GLU A 207 -2.31 4.97 9.89
CA GLU A 207 -1.00 5.58 9.75
C GLU A 207 -1.00 6.87 8.93
N ALA A 208 -1.65 6.87 7.76
CA ALA A 208 -1.70 8.04 6.91
C ALA A 208 -2.51 9.19 7.54
N PRO A 209 -3.73 8.97 8.08
CA PRO A 209 -4.44 10.03 8.78
C PRO A 209 -3.62 10.64 9.93
N GLU A 210 -3.00 9.81 10.76
CA GLU A 210 -2.26 10.26 11.94
C GLU A 210 -0.93 10.95 11.58
N LEU A 211 -0.11 10.36 10.72
CA LEU A 211 1.19 10.93 10.34
C LEU A 211 1.06 12.18 9.46
N LEU A 212 -0.02 12.26 8.70
CA LEU A 212 -0.27 13.37 7.79
C LEU A 212 -1.20 14.43 8.37
N ASP A 213 -1.62 14.30 9.63
CA ASP A 213 -2.52 15.22 10.33
C ASP A 213 -3.79 15.51 9.48
N MET A 214 -4.48 14.44 9.03
CA MET A 214 -5.67 14.51 8.19
C MET A 214 -6.90 14.05 8.99
N GLU A 215 -7.73 15.01 9.40
CA GLU A 215 -8.90 14.78 10.29
C GLU A 215 -10.21 15.29 9.66
N ASP A 216 -10.21 15.60 8.36
CA ASP A 216 -11.44 16.00 7.68
C ASP A 216 -12.49 14.86 7.65
N SER A 217 -13.76 15.22 7.51
CA SER A 217 -14.87 14.27 7.58
C SER A 217 -14.80 13.15 6.54
N SER A 218 -14.14 13.37 5.38
CA SER A 218 -13.96 12.37 4.34
C SER A 218 -12.87 11.36 4.72
N THR A 219 -11.77 11.84 5.31
CA THR A 219 -10.71 10.99 5.85
C THR A 219 -11.24 10.14 7.01
N VAL A 220 -12.02 10.74 7.92
CA VAL A 220 -12.65 10.00 9.02
C VAL A 220 -13.61 8.92 8.48
N ALA A 221 -14.42 9.23 7.47
CA ALA A 221 -15.31 8.25 6.85
C ALA A 221 -14.53 7.08 6.23
N LEU A 222 -13.43 7.36 5.50
CA LEU A 222 -12.57 6.31 4.94
C LEU A 222 -11.96 5.45 6.06
N LYS A 223 -11.41 6.08 7.10
CA LYS A 223 -10.86 5.39 8.28
C LYS A 223 -11.85 4.41 8.89
N MET A 224 -13.07 4.87 9.19
CA MET A 224 -14.10 4.06 9.84
C MET A 224 -14.68 2.98 8.94
N GLY A 225 -14.68 3.19 7.61
CA GLY A 225 -15.17 2.23 6.63
C GLY A 225 -14.14 1.21 6.15
N THR A 226 -12.86 1.34 6.54
CA THR A 226 -11.79 0.46 6.08
C THR A 226 -11.58 -0.73 7.00
N TRP A 227 -11.47 -1.92 6.43
CA TRP A 227 -11.35 -3.21 7.12
C TRP A 227 -10.26 -4.08 6.49
N ASP A 228 -9.54 -4.84 7.30
CA ASP A 228 -8.86 -6.03 6.81
C ASP A 228 -9.89 -7.11 6.46
N ILE A 229 -9.64 -7.92 5.44
CA ILE A 229 -10.60 -8.91 4.98
C ILE A 229 -10.96 -9.92 6.08
N PHE A 230 -10.01 -10.35 6.91
CA PHE A 230 -10.26 -11.29 7.99
C PHE A 230 -10.98 -10.63 9.17
N GLU A 231 -10.65 -9.36 9.46
CA GLU A 231 -11.38 -8.56 10.44
C GLU A 231 -12.85 -8.46 10.04
N TRP A 232 -13.12 -8.14 8.78
CA TRP A 232 -14.48 -7.95 8.28
C TRP A 232 -15.27 -9.25 8.17
N LEU A 233 -14.67 -10.34 7.70
CA LEU A 233 -15.33 -11.65 7.61
C LEU A 233 -15.72 -12.22 8.97
N ARG A 234 -15.01 -11.83 10.04
CA ARG A 234 -15.38 -12.24 11.41
C ARG A 234 -16.65 -11.55 11.90
N GLU A 235 -16.97 -10.38 11.39
CA GLU A 235 -18.15 -9.59 11.79
C GLU A 235 -19.42 -9.99 11.01
N LEU A 236 -19.32 -10.87 10.00
CA LEU A 236 -20.46 -11.42 9.26
C LEU A 236 -21.18 -12.52 10.03
#